data_20c8fb45b253231bd52f9d5962458d1c
#
_entry.id   20c8fb45b253231bd52f9d5962458d1c
#
_cell.length_a   1.000
_cell.length_b   1.000
_cell.length_c   1.000
_cell.angle_alpha   90.00
_cell.angle_beta   90.00
_cell.angle_gamma   90.00
#
_symmetry.space_group_name_H-M   'P 1'
#
loop_
_entity.id
_entity.type
_entity.pdbx_description
1 polymer ?
#
loop_
_entity_poly.entity_id
_entity_poly.type
_entity_poly.pdbx_seq_one_letter_code
_entity_poly.pdbx_strand_id
1 'polypeptide(L)'
;MTIRNSVLGVLALSLLAACGSEESTPAVAIPTASFATQADTGAEAYSVNCATCHGANLGGTALGPILSGPAFLGSWGRQSPTDFFNNIKANMPPGGNENLSDEDYLNIVAHVMRTNGVANTNPLLTADADYPLATNIPGGGAAVAQQQQEPEAPVGVIRPGTVANFSPITDAMLTNPAPGDWPMIRRNYQAWSYSPLNQVNTD
;
A
#
# COMPACT_ATOMS: atom_id res chain seq x y z
N MET A 1 41.16 -72.53 -67.57
CA MET A 1 39.99 -73.20 -68.19
C MET A 1 38.72 -72.62 -67.53
N THR A 2 37.90 -72.06 -68.41
CA THR A 2 36.50 -71.71 -68.28
C THR A 2 36.06 -70.56 -67.38
N ILE A 3 35.72 -69.53 -68.04
CA ILE A 3 34.94 -68.34 -67.77
C ILE A 3 33.54 -68.69 -67.26
N ARG A 4 33.00 -67.88 -66.37
CA ARG A 4 31.58 -67.54 -66.45
C ARG A 4 31.27 -66.23 -65.66
N ASN A 5 30.79 -65.30 -66.48
CA ASN A 5 30.19 -64.02 -66.03
C ASN A 5 28.95 -64.23 -65.17
N SER A 6 28.79 -63.33 -64.19
CA SER A 6 27.49 -63.08 -63.61
C SER A 6 27.32 -61.59 -63.37
N VAL A 7 26.28 -61.12 -63.98
CA VAL A 7 25.82 -59.76 -64.03
C VAL A 7 25.31 -59.31 -62.62
N LEU A 8 25.85 -58.26 -62.11
CA LEU A 8 25.28 -57.60 -60.89
C LEU A 8 24.24 -56.61 -61.31
N GLY A 9 23.01 -56.88 -60.92
CA GLY A 9 21.93 -55.91 -60.96
C GLY A 9 22.07 -54.90 -59.82
N VAL A 10 22.16 -53.63 -60.18
CA VAL A 10 22.18 -52.54 -59.26
C VAL A 10 20.73 -52.19 -58.90
N LEU A 11 20.32 -52.48 -57.66
CA LEU A 11 19.05 -52.07 -57.12
C LEU A 11 19.24 -50.70 -56.52
N ALA A 12 18.73 -49.62 -57.13
CA ALA A 12 18.72 -48.27 -56.58
C ALA A 12 17.60 -48.17 -55.55
N LEU A 13 17.96 -48.10 -54.32
CA LEU A 13 17.05 -47.85 -53.23
C LEU A 13 16.90 -46.33 -53.01
N SER A 14 15.78 -45.79 -53.52
CA SER A 14 15.41 -44.37 -53.31
C SER A 14 14.93 -44.18 -51.88
N LEU A 15 15.76 -43.57 -51.01
CA LEU A 15 15.34 -43.07 -49.70
C LEU A 15 14.57 -41.77 -49.93
N LEU A 16 13.25 -41.80 -49.78
CA LEU A 16 12.46 -40.59 -49.55
C LEU A 16 12.73 -40.11 -48.11
N ALA A 17 13.50 -39.02 -48.00
CA ALA A 17 13.59 -38.25 -46.78
C ALA A 17 12.28 -37.47 -46.62
N ALA A 18 11.35 -37.97 -45.78
CA ALA A 18 10.22 -37.21 -45.30
C ALA A 18 10.75 -36.18 -44.30
N CYS A 19 10.92 -34.92 -44.73
CA CYS A 19 11.04 -33.80 -43.81
C CYS A 19 9.70 -33.64 -43.07
N GLY A 20 9.58 -34.25 -41.90
CA GLY A 20 8.56 -33.91 -40.94
C GLY A 20 8.83 -32.50 -40.47
N SER A 21 8.00 -31.54 -40.89
CA SER A 21 7.93 -30.24 -40.24
C SER A 21 7.39 -30.49 -38.83
N GLU A 22 8.25 -30.50 -37.86
CA GLU A 22 7.83 -30.37 -36.46
C GLU A 22 7.20 -28.96 -36.32
N GLU A 23 5.90 -28.97 -36.36
CA GLU A 23 5.08 -27.82 -35.96
C GLU A 23 5.38 -27.57 -34.48
N SER A 24 6.32 -26.63 -34.22
CA SER A 24 6.62 -26.17 -32.88
C SER A 24 5.36 -25.51 -32.35
N THR A 25 4.59 -26.26 -31.57
CA THR A 25 3.57 -25.69 -30.68
C THR A 25 4.26 -24.59 -29.86
N PRO A 26 3.76 -23.33 -29.88
CA PRO A 26 4.37 -22.32 -29.05
C PRO A 26 4.27 -22.82 -27.62
N ALA A 27 5.42 -23.00 -26.98
CA ALA A 27 5.47 -23.30 -25.56
C ALA A 27 4.74 -22.14 -24.86
N VAL A 28 3.61 -22.44 -24.24
CA VAL A 28 2.95 -21.51 -23.33
C VAL A 28 3.99 -21.21 -22.25
N ALA A 29 4.62 -20.05 -22.34
CA ALA A 29 5.55 -19.60 -21.34
C ALA A 29 4.78 -19.49 -20.03
N ILE A 30 5.03 -20.39 -19.09
CA ILE A 30 4.55 -20.26 -17.73
C ILE A 30 5.17 -18.94 -17.24
N PRO A 31 4.36 -17.94 -16.85
CA PRO A 31 4.91 -16.68 -16.39
C PRO A 31 5.81 -16.97 -15.20
N THR A 32 7.10 -16.71 -15.37
CA THR A 32 8.06 -16.81 -14.27
C THR A 32 7.62 -15.78 -13.22
N ALA A 33 7.39 -16.21 -12.00
CA ALA A 33 7.02 -15.32 -10.92
C ALA A 33 8.02 -14.15 -10.83
N SER A 34 7.52 -12.94 -10.95
CA SER A 34 8.32 -11.71 -10.92
C SER A 34 7.58 -10.65 -10.12
N PHE A 35 8.29 -9.64 -9.65
CA PHE A 35 7.64 -8.52 -8.98
C PHE A 35 6.57 -7.86 -9.85
N ALA A 36 6.81 -7.73 -11.15
CA ALA A 36 5.82 -7.19 -12.08
C ALA A 36 4.53 -8.01 -12.10
N THR A 37 4.65 -9.33 -12.30
CA THR A 37 3.50 -10.25 -12.30
C THR A 37 2.78 -10.25 -10.96
N GLN A 38 3.55 -10.25 -9.86
CA GLN A 38 3.03 -10.18 -8.50
C GLN A 38 2.20 -8.90 -8.28
N ALA A 39 2.72 -7.74 -8.71
CA ALA A 39 2.04 -6.48 -8.60
C ALA A 39 0.81 -6.37 -9.54
N ASP A 40 0.80 -7.06 -10.69
CA ASP A 40 -0.39 -7.15 -11.56
C ASP A 40 -1.50 -7.95 -10.88
N THR A 41 -1.19 -9.13 -10.35
CA THR A 41 -2.13 -9.95 -9.55
C THR A 41 -2.63 -9.16 -8.34
N GLY A 42 -1.73 -8.42 -7.69
CA GLY A 42 -2.08 -7.55 -6.58
C GLY A 42 -3.02 -6.41 -6.93
N ALA A 43 -2.92 -5.87 -8.15
CA ALA A 43 -3.86 -4.84 -8.64
C ALA A 43 -5.29 -5.38 -8.76
N GLU A 44 -5.44 -6.62 -9.23
CA GLU A 44 -6.74 -7.28 -9.32
C GLU A 44 -7.33 -7.51 -7.93
N ALA A 45 -6.56 -8.09 -7.02
CA ALA A 45 -6.98 -8.33 -5.63
C ALA A 45 -7.32 -7.01 -4.91
N TYR A 46 -6.52 -5.96 -5.10
CA TYR A 46 -6.76 -4.63 -4.56
C TYR A 46 -8.06 -4.03 -5.07
N SER A 47 -8.35 -4.14 -6.35
CA SER A 47 -9.54 -3.55 -6.97
C SER A 47 -10.84 -4.07 -6.35
N VAL A 48 -10.85 -5.33 -5.95
CA VAL A 48 -12.01 -6.00 -5.36
C VAL A 48 -12.12 -5.73 -3.86
N ASN A 49 -11.01 -5.76 -3.14
CA ASN A 49 -11.04 -5.84 -1.67
C ASN A 49 -10.67 -4.52 -0.96
N CYS A 50 -9.98 -3.60 -1.63
CA CYS A 50 -9.38 -2.42 -1.00
C CYS A 50 -9.85 -1.10 -1.61
N ALA A 51 -10.11 -1.08 -2.93
CA ALA A 51 -10.33 0.13 -3.70
C ALA A 51 -11.57 0.93 -3.24
N THR A 52 -12.60 0.28 -2.71
CA THR A 52 -13.81 0.96 -2.20
C THR A 52 -13.47 1.95 -1.09
N CYS A 53 -12.53 1.60 -0.22
CA CYS A 53 -12.13 2.46 0.90
C CYS A 53 -10.91 3.32 0.56
N HIS A 54 -9.90 2.75 -0.13
CA HIS A 54 -8.62 3.43 -0.39
C HIS A 54 -8.53 4.13 -1.74
N GLY A 55 -9.61 4.07 -2.53
CA GLY A 55 -9.65 4.63 -3.90
C GLY A 55 -8.98 3.72 -4.92
N ALA A 56 -9.51 3.69 -6.15
CA ALA A 56 -8.98 2.83 -7.23
C ALA A 56 -7.53 3.19 -7.63
N ASN A 57 -7.12 4.42 -7.38
CA ASN A 57 -5.78 4.96 -7.65
C ASN A 57 -4.92 5.09 -6.39
N LEU A 58 -5.27 4.42 -5.29
CA LEU A 58 -4.61 4.53 -3.99
C LEU A 58 -4.63 5.95 -3.39
N GLY A 59 -5.50 6.83 -3.90
CA GLY A 59 -5.60 8.23 -3.49
C GLY A 59 -6.38 8.46 -2.19
N GLY A 60 -6.88 7.41 -1.56
CA GLY A 60 -7.74 7.49 -0.38
C GLY A 60 -9.17 7.95 -0.68
N THR A 61 -10.03 7.84 0.30
CA THR A 61 -11.42 8.34 0.30
C THR A 61 -11.78 8.81 1.71
N ALA A 62 -13.04 9.17 1.95
CA ALA A 62 -13.52 9.42 3.32
C ALA A 62 -13.53 8.16 4.21
N LEU A 63 -13.41 6.96 3.64
CA LEU A 63 -13.46 5.68 4.34
C LEU A 63 -12.10 5.08 4.65
N GLY A 64 -11.06 5.46 3.89
CA GLY A 64 -9.72 4.92 4.06
C GLY A 64 -8.63 5.89 3.62
N PRO A 65 -7.46 5.85 4.28
CA PRO A 65 -6.36 6.76 3.98
C PRO A 65 -5.76 6.51 2.60
N ILE A 66 -5.03 7.54 2.12
CA ILE A 66 -4.20 7.45 0.92
C ILE A 66 -3.08 6.41 1.10
N LEU A 67 -2.86 5.58 0.07
CA LEU A 67 -1.81 4.55 0.03
C LEU A 67 -0.73 4.86 -1.02
N SER A 68 -0.61 6.11 -1.44
CA SER A 68 0.38 6.55 -2.41
C SER A 68 1.00 7.89 -2.06
N GLY A 69 2.19 8.15 -2.62
CA GLY A 69 2.88 9.43 -2.50
C GLY A 69 3.46 9.75 -1.12
N PRO A 70 3.76 11.04 -0.85
CA PRO A 70 4.47 11.45 0.37
C PRO A 70 3.74 11.09 1.67
N ALA A 71 2.41 11.14 1.71
CA ALA A 71 1.64 10.80 2.90
C ALA A 71 1.78 9.32 3.27
N PHE A 72 1.74 8.42 2.27
CA PHE A 72 2.01 7.00 2.47
C PHE A 72 3.45 6.76 2.94
N LEU A 73 4.42 7.37 2.25
CA LEU A 73 5.83 7.22 2.60
C LEU A 73 6.17 7.75 3.99
N GLY A 74 5.46 8.75 4.44
CA GLY A 74 5.61 9.25 5.79
C GLY A 74 5.19 8.27 6.86
N SER A 75 4.10 7.60 6.63
CA SER A 75 3.58 6.61 7.58
C SER A 75 4.34 5.29 7.52
N TRP A 76 4.72 4.85 6.30
CA TRP A 76 5.24 3.50 6.05
C TRP A 76 6.67 3.44 5.52
N GLY A 77 7.22 4.54 5.03
CA GLY A 77 8.50 4.54 4.32
C GLY A 77 9.69 4.02 5.14
N ARG A 78 9.65 4.12 6.47
CA ARG A 78 10.69 3.60 7.38
C ARG A 78 10.45 2.15 7.82
N GLN A 79 9.24 1.67 7.65
CA GLN A 79 8.85 0.32 7.99
C GLN A 79 9.17 -0.62 6.83
N SER A 80 9.22 -1.92 7.10
CA SER A 80 9.51 -2.91 6.08
C SER A 80 8.24 -3.31 5.31
N PRO A 81 8.39 -3.89 4.10
CA PRO A 81 7.28 -4.54 3.42
C PRO A 81 6.61 -5.62 4.28
N THR A 82 7.38 -6.33 5.10
CA THR A 82 6.86 -7.32 6.06
C THR A 82 5.97 -6.66 7.12
N ASP A 83 6.36 -5.51 7.66
CA ASP A 83 5.53 -4.79 8.64
C ASP A 83 4.21 -4.34 8.01
N PHE A 84 4.29 -3.80 6.79
CA PHE A 84 3.10 -3.39 6.06
C PHE A 84 2.20 -4.57 5.71
N PHE A 85 2.77 -5.69 5.24
CA PHE A 85 2.04 -6.93 5.00
C PHE A 85 1.33 -7.43 6.25
N ASN A 86 2.02 -7.54 7.38
CA ASN A 86 1.45 -7.99 8.64
C ASN A 86 0.32 -7.06 9.13
N ASN A 87 0.50 -5.75 8.95
CA ASN A 87 -0.52 -4.78 9.32
C ASN A 87 -1.80 -4.94 8.48
N ILE A 88 -1.69 -5.01 7.16
CA ILE A 88 -2.88 -5.14 6.30
C ILE A 88 -3.56 -6.50 6.49
N LYS A 89 -2.81 -7.57 6.67
CA LYS A 89 -3.35 -8.90 6.96
C LYS A 89 -4.15 -8.94 8.26
N ALA A 90 -3.67 -8.25 9.29
CA ALA A 90 -4.31 -8.24 10.60
C ALA A 90 -5.54 -7.31 10.67
N ASN A 91 -5.56 -6.23 9.89
CA ASN A 91 -6.51 -5.14 10.08
C ASN A 91 -7.38 -4.83 8.86
N MET A 92 -7.07 -5.37 7.68
CA MET A 92 -7.74 -5.02 6.43
C MET A 92 -8.24 -6.26 5.65
N PRO A 93 -9.41 -6.16 5.05
CA PRO A 93 -10.41 -5.12 5.27
C PRO A 93 -10.99 -5.15 6.68
N PRO A 94 -11.54 -4.04 7.21
CA PRO A 94 -12.19 -4.04 8.51
C PRO A 94 -13.31 -5.10 8.57
N GLY A 95 -13.29 -5.94 9.62
CA GLY A 95 -14.19 -7.08 9.72
C GLY A 95 -13.62 -8.40 9.21
N GLY A 96 -12.40 -8.35 8.64
CA GLY A 96 -11.72 -9.52 8.08
C GLY A 96 -12.16 -9.90 6.67
N ASN A 97 -11.34 -10.68 5.99
CA ASN A 97 -11.70 -11.31 4.72
C ASN A 97 -11.09 -12.72 4.66
N GLU A 98 -11.87 -13.71 4.97
CA GLU A 98 -11.44 -15.12 4.94
C GLU A 98 -11.08 -15.63 3.54
N ASN A 99 -11.40 -14.86 2.50
CA ASN A 99 -11.13 -15.22 1.12
C ASN A 99 -9.76 -14.71 0.61
N LEU A 100 -9.04 -13.87 1.37
CA LEU A 100 -7.71 -13.41 1.03
C LEU A 100 -6.65 -14.31 1.66
N SER A 101 -5.87 -14.94 0.79
CA SER A 101 -4.68 -15.70 1.20
C SER A 101 -3.51 -14.78 1.58
N ASP A 102 -2.49 -15.33 2.20
CA ASP A 102 -1.22 -14.62 2.46
C ASP A 102 -0.56 -14.16 1.16
N GLU A 103 -0.69 -14.94 0.09
CA GLU A 103 -0.21 -14.58 -1.22
C GLU A 103 -0.95 -13.37 -1.80
N ASP A 104 -2.28 -13.30 -1.65
CA ASP A 104 -3.06 -12.14 -2.10
C ASP A 104 -2.65 -10.87 -1.37
N TYR A 105 -2.47 -10.94 -0.05
CA TYR A 105 -1.98 -9.79 0.73
C TYR A 105 -0.58 -9.35 0.28
N LEU A 106 0.32 -10.31 0.03
CA LEU A 106 1.67 -10.00 -0.44
C LEU A 106 1.67 -9.38 -1.84
N ASN A 107 0.79 -9.86 -2.72
CA ASN A 107 0.59 -9.32 -4.05
C ASN A 107 0.01 -7.89 -3.99
N ILE A 108 -0.92 -7.63 -3.06
CA ILE A 108 -1.44 -6.28 -2.80
C ILE A 108 -0.32 -5.35 -2.33
N VAL A 109 0.57 -5.79 -1.43
CA VAL A 109 1.76 -5.01 -1.03
C VAL A 109 2.63 -4.67 -2.24
N ALA A 110 2.90 -5.64 -3.11
CA ALA A 110 3.67 -5.41 -4.34
C ALA A 110 2.99 -4.38 -5.26
N HIS A 111 1.66 -4.43 -5.40
CA HIS A 111 0.91 -3.43 -6.15
C HIS A 111 1.03 -2.02 -5.54
N VAL A 112 0.89 -1.89 -4.23
CA VAL A 112 1.06 -0.61 -3.52
C VAL A 112 2.48 -0.08 -3.72
N MET A 113 3.50 -0.93 -3.56
CA MET A 113 4.91 -0.55 -3.76
C MET A 113 5.17 -0.10 -5.20
N ARG A 114 4.68 -0.82 -6.20
CA ARG A 114 4.81 -0.45 -7.62
C ARG A 114 4.13 0.88 -7.92
N THR A 115 2.95 1.11 -7.40
CA THR A 115 2.23 2.38 -7.58
C THR A 115 2.98 3.55 -6.95
N ASN A 116 3.77 3.29 -5.91
CA ASN A 116 4.68 4.27 -5.32
C ASN A 116 6.03 4.36 -6.03
N GLY A 117 6.25 3.67 -7.14
CA GLY A 117 7.39 3.84 -8.02
C GLY A 117 8.47 2.76 -7.92
N VAL A 118 8.24 1.67 -7.19
CA VAL A 118 9.15 0.52 -7.23
C VAL A 118 9.20 -0.07 -8.64
N ALA A 119 10.39 -0.25 -9.17
CA ALA A 119 10.59 -0.70 -10.54
C ALA A 119 10.16 -2.17 -10.72
N ASN A 120 9.59 -2.49 -11.89
CA ASN A 120 9.18 -3.85 -12.24
C ASN A 120 10.34 -4.87 -12.29
N THR A 121 11.58 -4.38 -12.37
CA THR A 121 12.80 -5.19 -12.34
C THR A 121 13.25 -5.59 -10.94
N ASN A 122 12.57 -5.12 -9.89
CA ASN A 122 12.87 -5.54 -8.53
C ASN A 122 12.65 -7.05 -8.36
N PRO A 123 13.37 -7.66 -7.41
CA PRO A 123 13.10 -9.05 -7.04
C PRO A 123 11.66 -9.27 -6.60
N LEU A 124 11.18 -10.49 -6.76
CA LEU A 124 9.89 -10.93 -6.20
C LEU A 124 9.83 -10.56 -4.71
N LEU A 125 8.73 -9.95 -4.31
CA LEU A 125 8.51 -9.60 -2.92
C LEU A 125 8.18 -10.85 -2.12
N THR A 126 8.88 -11.03 -1.01
CA THR A 126 8.67 -12.14 -0.07
C THR A 126 8.14 -11.61 1.27
N ALA A 127 7.50 -12.49 2.05
CA ALA A 127 6.88 -12.10 3.32
C ALA A 127 7.89 -11.76 4.43
N ASP A 128 9.16 -12.01 4.20
CA ASP A 128 10.30 -11.71 5.09
C ASP A 128 11.16 -10.54 4.59
N ALA A 129 10.64 -9.73 3.65
CA ALA A 129 11.35 -8.57 3.11
C ALA A 129 11.55 -7.49 4.17
N ASP A 130 12.76 -7.44 4.74
CA ASP A 130 13.12 -6.55 5.85
C ASP A 130 14.09 -5.45 5.39
N TYR A 131 13.53 -4.43 4.78
CA TYR A 131 14.22 -3.18 4.40
C TYR A 131 13.21 -2.02 4.41
N PRO A 132 13.62 -0.77 4.65
CA PRO A 132 12.69 0.36 4.60
C PRO A 132 11.98 0.44 3.24
N LEU A 133 10.65 0.51 3.24
CA LEU A 133 9.82 0.61 2.03
C LEU A 133 10.31 1.72 1.08
N ALA A 134 10.74 2.84 1.65
CA ALA A 134 11.24 3.98 0.89
C ALA A 134 12.55 3.69 0.12
N THR A 135 13.28 2.61 0.43
CA THR A 135 14.59 2.29 -0.17
C THR A 135 14.49 2.08 -1.68
N ASN A 136 13.45 1.39 -2.13
CA ASN A 136 13.24 1.05 -3.54
C ASN A 136 12.27 1.99 -4.27
N ILE A 137 11.86 3.08 -3.61
CA ILE A 137 10.94 4.07 -4.17
C ILE A 137 11.72 5.33 -4.56
N PRO A 138 11.66 5.77 -5.82
CA PRO A 138 12.34 6.99 -6.26
C PRO A 138 11.94 8.21 -5.41
N GLY A 139 12.90 8.87 -4.81
CA GLY A 139 12.65 10.01 -3.91
C GLY A 139 12.11 9.64 -2.53
N GLY A 140 11.93 8.35 -2.23
CA GLY A 140 11.36 7.88 -0.97
C GLY A 140 12.17 8.30 0.25
N GLY A 141 13.49 8.24 0.17
CA GLY A 141 14.37 8.71 1.25
C GLY A 141 14.19 10.21 1.56
N ALA A 142 14.00 11.05 0.55
CA ALA A 142 13.74 12.47 0.73
C ALA A 142 12.36 12.72 1.36
N ALA A 143 11.34 12.00 0.93
CA ALA A 143 9.99 12.10 1.50
C ALA A 143 9.96 11.72 2.99
N VAL A 144 10.67 10.66 3.37
CA VAL A 144 10.82 10.25 4.77
C VAL A 144 11.60 11.28 5.59
N ALA A 145 12.65 11.89 5.02
CA ALA A 145 13.47 12.90 5.69
C ALA A 145 12.70 14.21 5.91
N GLN A 146 11.84 14.62 4.97
CA GLN A 146 11.03 15.83 5.10
C GLN A 146 10.03 15.74 6.26
N GLN A 147 9.49 14.57 6.54
CA GLN A 147 8.58 14.38 7.67
C GLN A 147 9.29 14.37 9.04
N GLN A 148 10.61 14.12 9.06
CA GLN A 148 11.41 14.32 10.27
C GLN A 148 11.67 15.80 10.55
N GLN A 149 11.44 16.66 9.57
CA GLN A 149 11.62 18.11 9.67
C GLN A 149 10.30 18.85 9.91
N GLU A 150 9.18 18.14 10.06
CA GLU A 150 7.99 18.81 10.61
C GLU A 150 8.40 19.36 11.96
N PRO A 151 8.37 20.70 12.13
CA PRO A 151 8.83 21.29 13.36
C PRO A 151 7.99 20.66 14.47
N GLU A 152 8.67 20.00 15.40
CA GLU A 152 8.06 19.58 16.65
C GLU A 152 7.21 20.76 17.12
N ALA A 153 5.87 20.58 17.09
CA ALA A 153 4.96 21.66 17.50
C ALA A 153 5.51 22.21 18.81
N PRO A 154 5.75 23.51 18.94
CA PRO A 154 6.49 24.03 20.06
C PRO A 154 5.86 23.47 21.31
N VAL A 155 6.56 22.55 21.94
CA VAL A 155 6.17 22.01 23.25
C VAL A 155 5.95 23.24 24.08
N GLY A 156 4.71 23.44 24.54
CA GLY A 156 4.29 24.70 25.13
C GLY A 156 5.37 25.18 26.10
N VAL A 157 5.98 26.32 25.78
CA VAL A 157 7.07 26.85 26.56
C VAL A 157 6.50 27.16 27.92
N ILE A 158 6.76 26.28 28.88
CA ILE A 158 6.46 26.56 30.30
C ILE A 158 7.36 27.72 30.69
N ARG A 159 6.83 28.92 30.65
CA ARG A 159 7.50 30.09 31.20
C ARG A 159 7.21 30.10 32.68
N PRO A 160 8.22 30.00 33.53
CA PRO A 160 8.03 30.24 34.97
C PRO A 160 7.54 31.68 35.16
N GLY A 161 6.43 31.85 35.79
CA GLY A 161 5.84 33.17 36.05
C GLY A 161 4.41 33.04 36.54
N THR A 162 3.94 34.07 37.20
CA THR A 162 2.53 34.19 37.60
C THR A 162 1.75 34.77 36.44
N VAL A 163 0.69 34.11 36.01
CA VAL A 163 -0.23 34.66 35.02
C VAL A 163 -0.98 35.80 35.70
N ALA A 164 -0.79 37.03 35.25
CA ALA A 164 -1.51 38.18 35.77
C ALA A 164 -3.02 38.00 35.51
N ASN A 165 -3.83 38.26 36.52
CA ASN A 165 -5.30 38.11 36.46
C ASN A 165 -5.79 36.68 36.19
N PHE A 166 -5.02 35.68 36.61
CA PHE A 166 -5.48 34.29 36.53
C PHE A 166 -6.64 34.07 37.50
N SER A 167 -7.81 33.71 36.99
CA SER A 167 -8.95 33.27 37.78
C SER A 167 -9.03 31.73 37.69
N PRO A 168 -8.87 31.01 38.81
CA PRO A 168 -9.05 29.56 38.81
C PRO A 168 -10.46 29.19 38.34
N ILE A 169 -10.54 28.20 37.49
CA ILE A 169 -11.83 27.62 37.10
C ILE A 169 -12.36 26.82 38.28
N THR A 170 -13.58 27.14 38.73
CA THR A 170 -14.25 26.46 39.83
C THR A 170 -15.31 25.50 39.32
N ASP A 171 -15.71 24.54 40.16
CA ASP A 171 -16.83 23.61 39.81
C ASP A 171 -18.13 24.36 39.52
N ALA A 172 -18.36 25.47 40.17
CA ALA A 172 -19.53 26.31 39.89
C ALA A 172 -19.51 26.87 38.45
N MET A 173 -18.34 27.32 38.00
CA MET A 173 -18.14 27.79 36.62
C MET A 173 -18.29 26.65 35.60
N LEU A 174 -17.87 25.43 35.91
CA LEU A 174 -18.04 24.25 35.06
C LEU A 174 -19.48 23.75 35.04
N THR A 175 -20.21 23.95 36.12
CA THR A 175 -21.63 23.58 36.21
C THR A 175 -22.52 24.58 35.49
N ASN A 176 -22.28 25.85 35.68
CA ASN A 176 -23.10 26.95 35.13
C ASN A 176 -22.20 28.12 34.67
N PRO A 177 -21.51 28.01 33.53
CA PRO A 177 -20.62 29.05 33.03
C PRO A 177 -21.42 30.28 32.60
N ALA A 178 -20.78 31.45 32.71
CA ALA A 178 -21.36 32.69 32.22
C ALA A 178 -21.64 32.62 30.71
N PRO A 179 -22.57 33.40 30.16
CA PRO A 179 -22.98 33.29 28.75
C PRO A 179 -21.85 33.34 27.72
N GLY A 180 -20.79 34.11 27.98
CA GLY A 180 -19.62 34.24 27.08
C GLY A 180 -18.51 33.23 27.34
N ASP A 181 -18.60 32.42 28.39
CA ASP A 181 -17.53 31.54 28.82
C ASP A 181 -17.66 30.14 28.23
N TRP A 182 -16.50 29.58 27.85
CA TRP A 182 -16.37 28.20 27.37
C TRP A 182 -15.23 27.51 28.11
N PRO A 183 -15.39 27.20 29.42
CA PRO A 183 -14.29 26.79 30.28
C PRO A 183 -13.81 25.35 30.05
N MET A 184 -14.55 24.54 29.29
CA MET A 184 -14.18 23.15 28.96
C MET A 184 -14.79 22.69 27.63
N ILE A 185 -14.35 21.55 27.14
CA ILE A 185 -14.97 20.87 25.97
C ILE A 185 -16.46 20.67 26.27
N ARG A 186 -17.33 21.02 25.35
CA ARG A 186 -18.79 20.97 25.47
C ARG A 186 -19.37 21.94 26.49
N ARG A 187 -18.60 22.97 26.87
CA ARG A 187 -18.98 24.11 27.66
C ARG A 187 -19.20 23.86 29.16
N ASN A 188 -19.93 22.82 29.55
CA ASN A 188 -20.23 22.53 30.96
C ASN A 188 -20.30 21.01 31.23
N TYR A 189 -20.48 20.61 32.47
CA TYR A 189 -20.60 19.22 32.88
C TYR A 189 -21.81 18.48 32.24
N GLN A 190 -22.88 19.21 31.87
CA GLN A 190 -24.04 18.67 31.20
C GLN A 190 -23.78 18.44 29.69
N ALA A 191 -22.61 18.82 29.19
CA ALA A 191 -22.22 18.69 27.80
C ALA A 191 -23.11 19.50 26.83
N TRP A 192 -23.60 20.65 27.23
CA TRP A 192 -24.42 21.52 26.38
C TRP A 192 -23.53 22.23 25.34
N SER A 193 -23.33 21.62 24.25
CA SER A 193 -22.45 22.10 23.18
C SER A 193 -23.04 23.26 22.37
N TYR A 194 -23.86 24.11 22.95
CA TYR A 194 -24.43 25.26 22.25
C TYR A 194 -24.00 26.59 22.94
N SER A 195 -23.92 27.64 22.14
CA SER A 195 -23.66 29.00 22.65
C SER A 195 -25.00 29.74 22.84
N PRO A 196 -25.23 30.41 23.97
CA PRO A 196 -26.38 31.28 24.15
C PRO A 196 -26.21 32.65 23.50
N LEU A 197 -25.10 32.90 22.79
CA LEU A 197 -24.83 34.16 22.10
C LEU A 197 -25.67 34.27 20.83
N ASN A 198 -26.27 35.42 20.62
CA ASN A 198 -27.18 35.71 19.46
C ASN A 198 -26.45 36.31 18.27
N GLN A 199 -25.11 36.32 18.24
CA GLN A 199 -24.37 36.95 17.13
C GLN A 199 -24.28 36.07 15.87
N VAL A 200 -24.61 34.76 15.97
CA VAL A 200 -24.65 33.84 14.85
C VAL A 200 -25.99 33.15 14.88
N ASN A 201 -26.86 33.54 13.98
CA ASN A 201 -28.20 32.97 13.77
C ASN A 201 -28.29 32.34 12.39
N THR A 202 -29.33 31.55 12.16
CA THR A 202 -29.65 30.93 10.85
C THR A 202 -30.56 31.84 9.99
N ASP A 203 -30.77 33.10 10.40
CA ASP A 203 -31.59 34.08 9.65
C ASP A 203 -30.81 34.75 8.54
#